data_354a1f4e0f073ba94d2cd8552ff711ed
#
_entry.id   354a1f4e0f073ba94d2cd8552ff711ed
#
_cell.length_a   1.000
_cell.length_b   1.000
_cell.length_c   1.000
_cell.angle_alpha   90.00
_cell.angle_beta   90.00
_cell.angle_gamma   90.00
#
_symmetry.space_group_name_H-M   'P 1'
#
loop_
_entity.id
_entity.type
_entity.pdbx_description
1 polymer ?
#
loop_
_entity_poly.entity_id
_entity_poly.type
_entity_poly.pdbx_seq_one_letter_code
_entity_poly.pdbx_strand_id
1 'polypeptide(L)'
;MSELLMHELAVADHLKFSGPLTVRVAKQIRTRIIEALRQFPSVTIDCSGASEVDLSFIQLVLSARKSASASAKSLSLAPPADGALLEALRQAGLVAPAGHQPVADQTFWIS
;
A
#
# COMPACT_ATOMS: atom_id res chain seq x y z
N MET A 1 -24.77 -16.49 -15.14
CA MET A 1 -25.27 -15.90 -13.87
C MET A 1 -24.19 -15.82 -12.82
N SER A 2 -23.51 -16.94 -12.52
CA SER A 2 -22.48 -16.94 -11.49
C SER A 2 -21.28 -16.04 -11.83
N GLU A 3 -20.88 -15.99 -13.09
CA GLU A 3 -19.78 -15.13 -13.52
C GLU A 3 -20.10 -13.66 -13.32
N LEU A 4 -21.30 -13.25 -13.65
CA LEU A 4 -21.74 -11.88 -13.47
C LEU A 4 -21.80 -11.54 -11.98
N LEU A 5 -22.29 -12.45 -11.17
CA LEU A 5 -22.34 -12.25 -9.73
C LEU A 5 -20.95 -12.16 -9.13
N MET A 6 -20.03 -13.02 -9.58
CA MET A 6 -18.63 -12.97 -9.14
C MET A 6 -17.98 -11.66 -9.52
N HIS A 7 -18.25 -11.15 -10.72
CA HIS A 7 -17.71 -9.89 -11.17
C HIS A 7 -18.23 -8.71 -10.30
N GLU A 8 -19.50 -8.74 -9.95
CA GLU A 8 -20.08 -7.71 -9.09
C GLU A 8 -19.48 -7.72 -7.68
N LEU A 9 -19.13 -8.92 -7.18
CA LEU A 9 -18.52 -9.05 -5.88
C LEU A 9 -17.04 -8.65 -5.88
N ALA A 10 -16.41 -8.62 -7.06
CA ALA A 10 -14.99 -8.28 -7.20
C ALA A 10 -14.80 -6.76 -7.33
N VAL A 11 -15.28 -6.01 -6.32
CA VAL A 11 -15.12 -4.54 -6.29
C VAL A 11 -13.81 -4.12 -5.64
N ALA A 12 -13.06 -5.06 -5.10
CA ALA A 12 -11.80 -4.80 -4.42
C ALA A 12 -10.78 -5.88 -4.77
N ASP A 13 -9.53 -5.53 -4.78
CA ASP A 13 -8.42 -6.46 -4.94
C ASP A 13 -7.48 -6.39 -3.75
N HIS A 14 -6.78 -7.47 -3.51
CA HIS A 14 -5.86 -7.60 -2.38
C HIS A 14 -4.52 -8.10 -2.90
N LEU A 15 -3.49 -7.27 -2.78
CA LEU A 15 -2.15 -7.59 -3.27
C LEU A 15 -1.21 -7.80 -2.09
N LYS A 16 -0.49 -8.92 -2.09
CA LYS A 16 0.50 -9.19 -1.06
C LYS A 16 1.91 -9.06 -1.64
N PHE A 17 2.74 -8.29 -0.96
CA PHE A 17 4.13 -8.11 -1.32
C PHE A 17 5.01 -8.63 -0.19
N SER A 18 5.98 -9.49 -0.52
CA SER A 18 6.85 -10.15 0.45
C SER A 18 8.30 -10.02 0.03
N GLY A 19 9.20 -10.29 0.98
CA GLY A 19 10.63 -10.23 0.74
C GLY A 19 11.16 -8.81 0.71
N PRO A 20 12.29 -8.56 0.05
CA PRO A 20 12.86 -7.22 -0.04
C PRO A 20 12.01 -6.32 -0.93
N LEU A 21 11.49 -5.24 -0.35
CA LEU A 21 10.70 -4.24 -1.06
C LEU A 21 11.58 -3.01 -1.28
N THR A 22 12.44 -3.12 -2.28
CA THR A 22 13.49 -2.14 -2.56
C THR A 22 13.37 -1.60 -3.98
N VAL A 23 14.28 -0.69 -4.33
CA VAL A 23 14.30 -0.09 -5.67
C VAL A 23 14.35 -1.13 -6.79
N ARG A 24 14.92 -2.31 -6.53
CA ARG A 24 15.01 -3.38 -7.54
C ARG A 24 13.67 -3.91 -7.99
N VAL A 25 12.68 -3.93 -7.09
CA VAL A 25 11.35 -4.47 -7.38
C VAL A 25 10.29 -3.37 -7.49
N ALA A 26 10.66 -2.14 -7.23
CA ALA A 26 9.71 -1.02 -7.16
C ALA A 26 8.88 -0.88 -8.45
N LYS A 27 9.53 -0.99 -9.60
CA LYS A 27 8.83 -0.86 -10.88
C LYS A 27 7.78 -1.93 -11.09
N GLN A 28 8.10 -3.17 -10.73
CA GLN A 28 7.17 -4.29 -10.86
C GLN A 28 5.99 -4.13 -9.91
N ILE A 29 6.27 -3.70 -8.70
CA ILE A 29 5.22 -3.47 -7.69
C ILE A 29 4.29 -2.34 -8.16
N ARG A 30 4.86 -1.26 -8.67
CA ARG A 30 4.09 -0.14 -9.19
C ARG A 30 3.15 -0.59 -10.31
N THR A 31 3.66 -1.39 -11.23
CA THR A 31 2.85 -1.91 -12.32
C THR A 31 1.67 -2.74 -11.81
N ARG A 32 1.91 -3.61 -10.84
CA ARG A 32 0.85 -4.43 -10.25
C ARG A 32 -0.21 -3.60 -9.56
N ILE A 33 0.19 -2.57 -8.81
CA ILE A 33 -0.76 -1.70 -8.13
C ILE A 33 -1.59 -0.91 -9.15
N ILE A 34 -0.93 -0.33 -10.15
CA ILE A 34 -1.61 0.47 -11.18
C ILE A 34 -2.62 -0.39 -11.95
N GLU A 35 -2.23 -1.61 -12.33
CA GLU A 35 -3.13 -2.52 -13.05
C GLU A 35 -4.34 -2.91 -12.20
N ALA A 36 -4.12 -3.17 -10.91
CA ALA A 36 -5.22 -3.48 -10.01
C ALA A 36 -6.17 -2.29 -9.87
N LEU A 37 -5.63 -1.08 -9.77
CA LEU A 37 -6.44 0.14 -9.67
C LEU A 37 -7.23 0.44 -10.94
N ARG A 38 -6.78 -0.06 -12.09
CA ARG A 38 -7.57 0.06 -13.33
C ARG A 38 -8.79 -0.83 -13.32
N GLN A 39 -8.69 -1.99 -12.67
CA GLN A 39 -9.75 -3.00 -12.69
C GLN A 39 -10.69 -2.88 -11.49
N PHE A 40 -10.22 -2.35 -10.37
CA PHE A 40 -10.98 -2.32 -9.13
C PHE A 40 -11.02 -0.91 -8.55
N PRO A 41 -12.16 -0.48 -8.01
CA PRO A 41 -12.26 0.82 -7.35
C PRO A 41 -11.54 0.88 -6.00
N SER A 42 -11.24 -0.28 -5.42
CA SER A 42 -10.55 -0.36 -4.13
C SER A 42 -9.48 -1.43 -4.19
N VAL A 43 -8.27 -1.09 -3.75
CA VAL A 43 -7.15 -2.01 -3.69
C VAL A 43 -6.52 -1.93 -2.30
N THR A 44 -6.30 -3.08 -1.69
CA THR A 44 -5.61 -3.17 -0.40
C THR A 44 -4.27 -3.87 -0.62
N ILE A 45 -3.21 -3.30 -0.08
CA ILE A 45 -1.89 -3.93 -0.13
C ILE A 45 -1.53 -4.47 1.24
N ASP A 46 -0.87 -5.62 1.23
CA ASP A 46 -0.39 -6.32 2.43
C ASP A 46 1.12 -6.43 2.33
N CYS A 47 1.83 -5.76 3.22
CA CYS A 47 3.29 -5.75 3.25
C CYS A 47 3.83 -6.45 4.50
N SER A 48 3.02 -7.28 5.15
CA SER A 48 3.42 -7.95 6.39
C SER A 48 4.60 -8.93 6.18
N GLY A 49 4.79 -9.40 4.96
CA GLY A 49 5.91 -10.30 4.64
C GLY A 49 7.19 -9.60 4.20
N ALA A 50 7.25 -8.28 4.29
CA ALA A 50 8.44 -7.54 3.87
C ALA A 50 9.62 -7.82 4.80
N SER A 51 10.77 -8.17 4.21
CA SER A 51 12.00 -8.41 4.97
C SER A 51 12.90 -7.18 4.99
N GLU A 52 12.73 -6.29 4.02
CA GLU A 52 13.51 -5.07 3.89
C GLU A 52 12.65 -4.06 3.13
N VAL A 53 12.71 -2.79 3.53
CA VAL A 53 11.96 -1.73 2.88
C VAL A 53 12.86 -0.51 2.76
N ASP A 54 12.94 0.06 1.56
CA ASP A 54 13.66 1.31 1.36
C ASP A 54 12.70 2.45 1.00
N LEU A 55 13.26 3.66 0.91
CA LEU A 55 12.48 4.85 0.63
C LEU A 55 11.80 4.80 -0.74
N SER A 56 12.41 4.12 -1.71
CA SER A 56 11.83 3.99 -3.05
C SER A 56 10.46 3.30 -3.00
N PHE A 57 10.33 2.25 -2.20
CA PHE A 57 9.05 1.57 -2.03
C PHE A 57 8.01 2.48 -1.38
N ILE A 58 8.40 3.19 -0.33
CA ILE A 58 7.50 4.12 0.36
C ILE A 58 7.01 5.20 -0.59
N GLN A 59 7.90 5.81 -1.34
CA GLN A 59 7.55 6.86 -2.30
C GLN A 59 6.61 6.35 -3.39
N LEU A 60 6.83 5.13 -3.84
CA LEU A 60 5.99 4.48 -4.83
C LEU A 60 4.56 4.30 -4.30
N VAL A 61 4.40 3.85 -3.08
CA VAL A 61 3.09 3.65 -2.47
C VAL A 61 2.36 4.98 -2.30
N LEU A 62 3.07 6.02 -1.84
CA LEU A 62 2.48 7.35 -1.71
C LEU A 62 2.02 7.90 -3.06
N SER A 63 2.83 7.70 -4.10
CA SER A 63 2.48 8.11 -5.45
C SER A 63 1.24 7.38 -5.97
N ALA A 64 1.18 6.07 -5.74
CA ALA A 64 0.04 5.25 -6.15
C ALA A 64 -1.24 5.67 -5.41
N ARG A 65 -1.13 5.97 -4.12
CA ARG A 65 -2.26 6.43 -3.33
C ARG A 65 -2.80 7.76 -3.86
N LYS A 66 -1.90 8.67 -4.21
CA LYS A 66 -2.28 9.95 -4.77
C LYS A 66 -2.99 9.79 -6.13
N SER A 67 -2.48 8.91 -6.98
CA SER A 67 -3.11 8.60 -8.25
C SER A 67 -4.49 7.99 -8.08
N ALA A 68 -4.65 7.09 -7.11
CA ALA A 68 -5.94 6.47 -6.81
C ALA A 68 -6.95 7.53 -6.41
N SER A 69 -6.59 8.43 -5.50
CA SER A 69 -7.48 9.51 -5.05
C SER A 69 -7.89 10.40 -6.20
N ALA A 70 -6.98 10.73 -7.10
CA ALA A 70 -7.27 11.57 -8.25
C ALA A 70 -8.26 10.90 -9.22
N SER A 71 -8.35 9.58 -9.20
CA SER A 71 -9.27 8.80 -10.03
C SER A 71 -10.50 8.33 -9.27
N ALA A 72 -10.77 8.89 -8.10
CA ALA A 72 -11.88 8.51 -7.22
C ALA A 72 -11.83 7.02 -6.83
N LYS A 73 -10.64 6.49 -6.68
CA LYS A 73 -10.40 5.13 -6.21
C LYS A 73 -9.69 5.17 -4.87
N SER A 74 -9.60 4.04 -4.19
CA SER A 74 -8.94 3.97 -2.90
C SER A 74 -7.82 2.93 -2.89
N LEU A 75 -6.72 3.27 -2.25
CA LEU A 75 -5.64 2.37 -1.95
C LEU A 75 -5.43 2.39 -0.44
N SER A 76 -5.39 1.22 0.16
CA SER A 76 -5.20 1.09 1.60
C SER A 76 -4.17 0.03 1.93
N LEU A 77 -3.69 0.06 3.16
CA LEU A 77 -2.73 -0.91 3.69
C LEU A 77 -3.39 -1.71 4.81
N ALA A 78 -3.35 -3.04 4.70
CA ALA A 78 -3.82 -3.92 5.77
C ALA A 78 -3.09 -5.26 5.66
N PRO A 79 -2.54 -5.77 6.76
CA PRO A 79 -2.59 -5.20 8.10
C PRO A 79 -1.78 -3.92 8.22
N PRO A 80 -1.94 -3.19 9.33
CA PRO A 80 -1.13 -1.98 9.57
C PRO A 80 0.36 -2.27 9.52
N ALA A 81 1.15 -1.25 9.21
CA ALA A 81 2.59 -1.41 9.07
C ALA A 81 3.22 -1.96 10.35
N ASP A 82 4.10 -2.93 10.19
CA ASP A 82 4.91 -3.49 11.26
C ASP A 82 6.28 -3.85 10.70
N GLY A 83 7.17 -4.35 11.58
CA GLY A 83 8.47 -4.86 11.17
C GLY A 83 9.27 -3.88 10.31
N ALA A 84 9.79 -4.39 9.20
CA ALA A 84 10.66 -3.61 8.31
C ALA A 84 9.98 -2.37 7.73
N LEU A 85 8.70 -2.48 7.39
CA LEU A 85 7.96 -1.33 6.85
C LEU A 85 7.79 -0.24 7.92
N LEU A 86 7.39 -0.62 9.13
CA LEU A 86 7.21 0.36 10.20
C LEU A 86 8.52 1.07 10.54
N GLU A 87 9.62 0.32 10.60
CA GLU A 87 10.93 0.91 10.88
C GLU A 87 11.33 1.91 9.78
N ALA A 88 11.12 1.54 8.52
CA ALA A 88 11.44 2.44 7.41
C ALA A 88 10.57 3.71 7.46
N LEU A 89 9.30 3.59 7.83
CA LEU A 89 8.39 4.72 7.96
C LEU A 89 8.83 5.67 9.08
N ARG A 90 9.27 5.12 10.20
CA ARG A 90 9.77 5.92 11.31
C ARG A 90 11.04 6.68 10.92
N GLN A 91 11.96 6.02 10.23
CA GLN A 91 13.19 6.65 9.78
C GLN A 91 12.92 7.75 8.75
N ALA A 92 11.89 7.59 7.94
CA ALA A 92 11.49 8.59 6.96
C ALA A 92 10.65 9.73 7.55
N GLY A 93 10.28 9.64 8.83
CA GLY A 93 9.48 10.65 9.49
C GLY A 93 8.00 10.62 9.11
N LEU A 94 7.52 9.52 8.58
CA LEU A 94 6.13 9.38 8.13
C LEU A 94 5.21 8.79 9.18
N VAL A 95 5.77 8.26 10.26
CA VAL A 95 5.03 7.76 11.40
C VAL A 95 5.75 8.27 12.66
N ALA A 96 4.98 8.88 13.57
CA ALA A 96 5.55 9.42 14.80
C ALA A 96 5.90 8.29 15.78
N PRO A 97 6.94 8.49 16.61
CA PRO A 97 7.20 7.57 17.72
C PRO A 97 6.02 7.52 18.70
N ALA A 98 5.92 6.43 19.45
CA ALA A 98 4.87 6.27 20.45
C ALA A 98 4.91 7.43 21.44
N GLY A 99 3.73 7.96 21.77
CA GLY A 99 3.61 9.07 22.70
C GLY A 99 3.85 10.45 22.12
N HIS A 100 4.22 10.54 20.86
CA HIS A 100 4.39 11.80 20.16
C HIS A 100 3.17 12.15 19.33
N GLN A 101 3.06 13.40 18.92
CA GLN A 101 1.95 13.85 18.11
C GLN A 101 1.97 13.14 16.76
N PRO A 102 0.82 12.61 16.29
CA PRO A 102 0.80 11.92 15.01
C PRO A 102 1.22 12.79 13.84
N VAL A 103 1.91 12.18 12.89
CA VAL A 103 2.26 12.80 11.61
C VAL A 103 1.01 12.80 10.73
N ALA A 104 0.84 13.84 9.90
CA ALA A 104 -0.28 13.90 8.96
C ALA A 104 -0.31 12.65 8.08
N ASP A 105 -1.51 12.10 7.89
CA ASP A 105 -1.75 10.91 7.05
C ASP A 105 -1.10 9.62 7.53
N GLN A 106 -0.55 9.58 8.76
CA GLN A 106 0.04 8.32 9.24
C GLN A 106 -0.99 7.20 9.40
N THR A 107 -2.27 7.53 9.50
CA THR A 107 -3.33 6.53 9.61
C THR A 107 -3.39 5.60 8.40
N PHE A 108 -2.94 6.04 7.23
CA PHE A 108 -2.83 5.16 6.08
C PHE A 108 -1.96 3.94 6.40
N TRP A 109 -0.90 4.17 7.15
CA TRP A 109 0.10 3.14 7.44
C TRP A 109 -0.22 2.32 8.68
N ILE A 110 -0.76 2.94 9.73
CA ILE A 110 -0.79 2.32 11.06
C ILE A 110 -2.17 2.35 11.75
N SER A 111 -3.19 2.81 11.08
CA SER A 111 -4.52 2.80 11.74
C SER A 111 -5.01 1.37 12.02
#